data_3ccc326f734a0e8ca540f4f3c97586d8
#
_entry.id   3ccc326f734a0e8ca540f4f3c97586d8
#
_cell.length_a   1.000
_cell.length_b   1.000
_cell.length_c   1.000
_cell.angle_alpha   90.00
_cell.angle_beta   90.00
_cell.angle_gamma   90.00
#
_symmetry.space_group_name_H-M   'P 1'
#
loop_
_entity.id
_entity.type
_entity.pdbx_description
1 polymer ?
#
loop_
_entity_poly.entity_id
_entity_poly.type
_entity_poly.pdbx_seq_one_letter_code
_entity_poly.pdbx_strand_id
1 'polypeptide(L)'
;MKFRLDENGKPLGVYFKEQKESNQMIEEFMLLANRRVAEFCAHRRNEKGRAVPRTMVFRVHDSPSEEKLDRFRQFILRFGHVFKATKGRAVAKELNKLFAKIKGSTEENAVSTMAVRSMAKAFYTTDNIGHYGLAFPYYTHFTSPIRRYPDMMVHRLLAHYLDGGKSLPKEEIEALCERASEREIIAAEAERASIKYKMVEFMKEHLGEEFDGHISGLTEWGVYVELEETHIEGMAFLRDIEGDFFAFDEANYEIVGRSTGRRLTLGDPVRIRVKRADLQKRQLDFELLLPGMPARHRSGDPDFHGSRGGHTANGGSSGSRSKSPEVRHSSRRRGR
;
A
#
# COMPACT_ATOMS: atom_id res chain seq x y z
N MET A 1 -12.87 -4.14 -2.20
CA MET A 1 -13.54 -4.37 -0.90
C MET A 1 -14.53 -3.26 -0.59
N LYS A 2 -15.73 -3.60 -0.07
CA LYS A 2 -16.78 -2.70 0.42
C LYS A 2 -17.42 -3.30 1.66
N PHE A 3 -18.00 -2.45 2.52
CA PHE A 3 -18.68 -2.89 3.73
C PHE A 3 -20.19 -2.78 3.58
N ARG A 4 -20.91 -3.79 4.10
CA ARG A 4 -22.34 -3.65 4.39
C ARG A 4 -22.44 -2.96 5.74
N LEU A 5 -23.15 -1.85 5.79
CA LEU A 5 -23.31 -1.04 7.00
C LEU A 5 -24.75 -1.19 7.53
N ASP A 6 -24.90 -1.13 8.85
CA ASP A 6 -26.20 -0.96 9.48
C ASP A 6 -26.68 0.50 9.41
N GLU A 7 -27.84 0.79 10.01
CA GLU A 7 -28.44 2.14 10.06
C GLU A 7 -27.55 3.16 10.80
N ASN A 8 -26.66 2.71 11.66
CA ASN A 8 -25.72 3.53 12.44
C ASN A 8 -24.34 3.65 11.75
N GLY A 9 -24.18 3.03 10.57
CA GLY A 9 -22.94 3.02 9.84
C GLY A 9 -21.89 2.02 10.35
N LYS A 10 -22.29 1.06 11.22
CA LYS A 10 -21.42 -0.01 11.71
C LYS A 10 -21.26 -1.10 10.64
N PRO A 11 -20.05 -1.62 10.40
CA PRO A 11 -19.83 -2.67 9.41
C PRO A 11 -20.37 -4.02 9.89
N LEU A 12 -21.29 -4.60 9.11
CA LEU A 12 -21.89 -5.91 9.33
C LEU A 12 -21.20 -7.04 8.55
N GLY A 13 -20.43 -6.68 7.52
CA GLY A 13 -19.75 -7.66 6.67
C GLY A 13 -19.00 -7.00 5.53
N VAL A 14 -18.15 -7.79 4.90
CA VAL A 14 -17.34 -7.39 3.75
C VAL A 14 -17.90 -8.03 2.49
N TYR A 15 -17.87 -7.30 1.37
CA TYR A 15 -18.21 -7.85 0.06
C TYR A 15 -17.34 -7.24 -1.03
N PHE A 16 -17.18 -8.00 -2.11
CA PHE A 16 -16.46 -7.55 -3.29
C PHE A 16 -17.45 -7.27 -4.42
N LYS A 17 -17.27 -6.13 -5.10
CA LYS A 17 -18.07 -5.83 -6.27
C LYS A 17 -17.52 -6.62 -7.46
N GLU A 18 -18.33 -7.51 -8.01
CA GLU A 18 -17.99 -8.20 -9.25
C GLU A 18 -17.99 -7.21 -10.42
N GLN A 19 -16.96 -7.30 -11.25
CA GLN A 19 -16.87 -6.55 -12.49
C GLN A 19 -17.44 -7.41 -13.63
N LYS A 20 -18.59 -7.00 -14.16
CA LYS A 20 -19.29 -7.69 -15.25
C LYS A 20 -18.92 -7.08 -16.61
N GLU A 21 -19.19 -7.78 -17.69
CA GLU A 21 -18.97 -7.31 -19.07
C GLU A 21 -19.61 -5.94 -19.35
N SER A 22 -20.83 -5.71 -18.83
CA SER A 22 -21.51 -4.41 -18.92
C SER A 22 -20.73 -3.28 -18.24
N ASN A 23 -20.06 -3.54 -17.13
CA ASN A 23 -19.21 -2.55 -16.48
C ASN A 23 -17.97 -2.25 -17.33
N GLN A 24 -17.35 -3.27 -17.92
CA GLN A 24 -16.19 -3.12 -18.81
C GLN A 24 -16.58 -2.34 -20.07
N MET A 25 -17.72 -2.66 -20.68
CA MET A 25 -18.22 -1.94 -21.84
C MET A 25 -18.41 -0.43 -21.57
N ILE A 26 -19.03 -0.08 -20.44
CA ILE A 26 -19.19 1.32 -20.05
C ILE A 26 -17.84 1.99 -19.79
N GLU A 27 -16.91 1.29 -19.15
CA GLU A 27 -15.54 1.77 -18.90
C GLU A 27 -14.82 2.08 -20.21
N GLU A 28 -14.90 1.20 -21.21
CA GLU A 28 -14.32 1.42 -22.53
C GLU A 28 -14.93 2.64 -23.25
N PHE A 29 -16.26 2.86 -23.16
CA PHE A 29 -16.89 4.07 -23.70
C PHE A 29 -16.42 5.34 -22.96
N MET A 30 -16.22 5.26 -21.63
CA MET A 30 -15.70 6.38 -20.86
C MET A 30 -14.24 6.69 -21.25
N LEU A 31 -13.40 5.68 -21.42
CA LEU A 31 -12.02 5.82 -21.90
C LEU A 31 -12.00 6.43 -23.31
N LEU A 32 -12.85 5.95 -24.21
CA LEU A 32 -12.98 6.49 -25.56
C LEU A 32 -13.37 7.97 -25.54
N ALA A 33 -14.39 8.37 -24.77
CA ALA A 33 -14.83 9.76 -24.64
C ALA A 33 -13.70 10.65 -24.09
N ASN A 34 -13.05 10.24 -23.01
CA ASN A 34 -11.92 10.96 -22.41
C ASN A 34 -10.80 11.19 -23.43
N ARG A 35 -10.42 10.14 -24.16
CA ARG A 35 -9.40 10.22 -25.23
C ARG A 35 -9.80 11.14 -26.36
N ARG A 36 -11.03 11.01 -26.89
CA ARG A 36 -11.50 11.82 -28.01
C ARG A 36 -11.60 13.29 -27.69
N VAL A 37 -12.02 13.65 -26.49
CA VAL A 37 -12.04 15.04 -26.03
C VAL A 37 -10.61 15.59 -25.95
N ALA A 38 -9.67 14.85 -25.40
CA ALA A 38 -8.27 15.26 -25.36
C ALA A 38 -7.67 15.46 -26.76
N GLU A 39 -7.88 14.51 -27.66
CA GLU A 39 -7.45 14.58 -29.07
C GLU A 39 -8.06 15.78 -29.80
N PHE A 40 -9.37 16.00 -29.65
CA PHE A 40 -10.10 17.11 -30.30
C PHE A 40 -9.53 18.47 -29.88
N CYS A 41 -9.28 18.67 -28.60
CA CYS A 41 -8.72 19.93 -28.11
C CYS A 41 -7.26 20.13 -28.53
N ALA A 42 -6.47 19.05 -28.55
CA ALA A 42 -5.04 19.11 -28.91
C ALA A 42 -4.78 19.32 -30.41
N HIS A 43 -5.67 18.82 -31.27
CA HIS A 43 -5.44 18.76 -32.73
C HIS A 43 -6.19 19.81 -33.53
N ARG A 44 -6.61 20.94 -32.93
CA ARG A 44 -7.26 21.99 -33.72
C ARG A 44 -6.31 22.55 -34.77
N ARG A 45 -6.82 22.68 -35.98
CA ARG A 45 -6.16 23.41 -37.09
C ARG A 45 -6.86 24.74 -37.31
N ASN A 46 -6.10 25.78 -37.62
CA ASN A 46 -6.66 27.05 -38.07
C ASN A 46 -7.13 26.93 -39.53
N GLU A 47 -7.74 28.00 -40.05
CA GLU A 47 -8.24 28.08 -41.46
C GLU A 47 -7.15 27.80 -42.51
N LYS A 48 -5.87 27.99 -42.15
CA LYS A 48 -4.70 27.72 -43.00
C LYS A 48 -4.14 26.30 -42.78
N GLY A 49 -4.85 25.40 -42.07
CA GLY A 49 -4.45 24.02 -41.82
C GLY A 49 -3.34 23.83 -40.83
N ARG A 50 -2.82 24.90 -40.18
CA ARG A 50 -1.76 24.82 -39.18
C ARG A 50 -2.31 24.39 -37.83
N ALA A 51 -1.61 23.50 -37.16
CA ALA A 51 -1.94 23.12 -35.79
C ALA A 51 -1.86 24.35 -34.86
N VAL A 52 -2.93 24.63 -34.13
CA VAL A 52 -2.99 25.68 -33.12
C VAL A 52 -3.14 24.99 -31.77
N PRO A 53 -2.08 24.98 -30.95
CA PRO A 53 -2.18 24.44 -29.61
C PRO A 53 -3.18 25.27 -28.81
N ARG A 54 -4.05 24.59 -28.08
CA ARG A 54 -5.00 25.18 -27.12
C ARG A 54 -4.64 24.69 -25.73
N THR A 55 -4.73 25.60 -24.78
CA THR A 55 -4.61 25.23 -23.37
C THR A 55 -5.69 24.23 -23.00
N MET A 56 -5.29 23.07 -22.48
CA MET A 56 -6.20 21.99 -22.11
C MET A 56 -5.69 21.32 -20.85
N VAL A 57 -6.59 20.73 -20.08
CA VAL A 57 -6.24 19.88 -18.94
C VAL A 57 -6.02 18.46 -19.43
N PHE A 58 -4.82 17.95 -19.28
CA PHE A 58 -4.49 16.57 -19.56
C PHE A 58 -4.35 15.78 -18.26
N ARG A 59 -4.74 14.53 -18.28
CA ARG A 59 -4.36 13.53 -17.28
C ARG A 59 -3.16 12.77 -17.79
N VAL A 60 -2.01 13.05 -17.24
CA VAL A 60 -0.75 12.47 -17.70
C VAL A 60 -0.23 11.43 -16.73
N HIS A 61 0.51 10.48 -17.25
CA HIS A 61 1.17 9.45 -16.47
C HIS A 61 2.54 9.18 -17.09
N ASP A 62 3.58 9.50 -16.34
CA ASP A 62 4.95 9.32 -16.81
C ASP A 62 5.38 7.85 -16.77
N SER A 63 6.42 7.52 -17.49
CA SER A 63 7.08 6.23 -17.40
C SER A 63 7.71 6.03 -16.01
N PRO A 64 7.84 4.79 -15.55
CA PRO A 64 8.55 4.50 -14.30
C PRO A 64 9.99 4.99 -14.35
N SER A 65 10.51 5.48 -13.21
CA SER A 65 11.93 5.84 -13.13
C SER A 65 12.82 4.60 -13.23
N GLU A 66 14.04 4.78 -13.77
CA GLU A 66 14.99 3.68 -13.95
C GLU A 66 15.35 3.01 -12.62
N GLU A 67 15.53 3.79 -11.56
CA GLU A 67 15.77 3.29 -10.20
C GLU A 67 14.66 2.36 -9.70
N LYS A 68 13.40 2.74 -9.89
CA LYS A 68 12.25 1.91 -9.50
C LYS A 68 12.15 0.63 -10.33
N LEU A 69 12.47 0.72 -11.63
CA LEU A 69 12.53 -0.44 -12.50
C LEU A 69 13.65 -1.39 -12.11
N ASP A 70 14.81 -0.88 -11.67
CA ASP A 70 15.91 -1.71 -11.20
C ASP A 70 15.55 -2.46 -9.92
N ARG A 71 14.92 -1.80 -8.97
CA ARG A 71 14.38 -2.45 -7.76
C ARG A 71 13.35 -3.54 -8.13
N PHE A 72 12.48 -3.25 -9.07
CA PHE A 72 11.52 -4.23 -9.59
C PHE A 72 12.21 -5.42 -10.26
N ARG A 73 13.24 -5.20 -11.10
CA ARG A 73 14.03 -6.26 -11.74
C ARG A 73 14.67 -7.19 -10.70
N GLN A 74 15.33 -6.61 -9.69
CA GLN A 74 15.94 -7.37 -8.61
C GLN A 74 14.91 -8.19 -7.85
N PHE A 75 13.73 -7.62 -7.61
CA PHE A 75 12.65 -8.31 -6.91
C PHE A 75 12.15 -9.53 -7.69
N ILE A 76 11.80 -9.39 -8.98
CA ILE A 76 11.25 -10.49 -9.78
C ILE A 76 12.27 -11.56 -10.15
N LEU A 77 13.57 -11.20 -10.16
CA LEU A 77 14.66 -12.17 -10.40
C LEU A 77 14.66 -13.29 -9.37
N ARG A 78 14.21 -13.01 -8.15
CA ARG A 78 14.09 -14.00 -7.04
C ARG A 78 13.07 -15.10 -7.36
N PHE A 79 12.04 -14.76 -8.15
CA PHE A 79 11.04 -15.71 -8.65
C PHE A 79 11.44 -16.35 -9.98
N GLY A 80 12.70 -16.15 -10.42
CA GLY A 80 13.20 -16.69 -11.68
C GLY A 80 12.71 -15.95 -12.94
N HIS A 81 12.18 -14.74 -12.78
CA HIS A 81 11.75 -13.91 -13.89
C HIS A 81 12.81 -12.88 -14.28
N VAL A 82 13.06 -12.75 -15.58
CA VAL A 82 14.01 -11.78 -16.13
C VAL A 82 13.25 -10.67 -16.83
N PHE A 83 13.55 -9.43 -16.50
CA PHE A 83 12.97 -8.22 -17.09
C PHE A 83 14.07 -7.33 -17.67
N LYS A 84 14.10 -7.19 -18.99
CA LYS A 84 15.19 -6.53 -19.72
C LYS A 84 14.85 -5.12 -20.21
N ALA A 85 13.55 -4.80 -20.36
CA ALA A 85 13.14 -3.51 -20.89
C ALA A 85 13.52 -2.37 -19.94
N THR A 86 14.04 -1.29 -20.50
CA THR A 86 14.53 -0.12 -19.75
C THR A 86 13.63 1.10 -19.89
N LYS A 87 12.99 1.30 -21.05
CA LYS A 87 12.24 2.54 -21.34
C LYS A 87 11.00 2.30 -22.22
N GLY A 88 10.03 3.17 -22.04
CA GLY A 88 8.90 3.36 -22.93
C GLY A 88 7.98 2.14 -23.10
N ARG A 89 7.45 1.95 -24.29
CA ARG A 89 6.49 0.89 -24.61
C ARG A 89 7.03 -0.54 -24.42
N ALA A 90 8.36 -0.71 -24.47
CA ALA A 90 8.98 -2.02 -24.24
C ALA A 90 8.74 -2.50 -22.81
N VAL A 91 8.81 -1.60 -21.81
CA VAL A 91 8.51 -1.91 -20.41
C VAL A 91 7.07 -2.38 -20.24
N ALA A 92 6.09 -1.66 -20.82
CA ALA A 92 4.68 -2.05 -20.73
C ALA A 92 4.43 -3.42 -21.39
N LYS A 93 5.04 -3.67 -22.56
CA LYS A 93 4.92 -4.97 -23.27
C LYS A 93 5.50 -6.13 -22.46
N GLU A 94 6.63 -5.89 -21.82
CA GLU A 94 7.31 -6.93 -21.02
C GLU A 94 6.57 -7.18 -19.70
N LEU A 95 6.02 -6.12 -19.04
CA LEU A 95 5.13 -6.25 -17.90
C LEU A 95 3.89 -7.08 -18.22
N ASN A 96 3.21 -6.79 -19.34
CA ASN A 96 2.03 -7.54 -19.74
C ASN A 96 2.35 -9.03 -19.99
N LYS A 97 3.53 -9.34 -20.57
CA LYS A 97 4.00 -10.71 -20.73
C LYS A 97 4.27 -11.38 -19.39
N LEU A 98 4.89 -10.64 -18.46
CA LEU A 98 5.15 -11.15 -17.12
C LEU A 98 3.84 -11.46 -16.41
N PHE A 99 2.88 -10.53 -16.38
CA PHE A 99 1.57 -10.74 -15.76
C PHE A 99 0.80 -11.92 -16.37
N ALA A 100 0.86 -12.09 -17.69
CA ALA A 100 0.25 -13.24 -18.33
C ALA A 100 0.91 -14.56 -17.90
N LYS A 101 2.22 -14.56 -17.63
CA LYS A 101 2.98 -15.74 -17.21
C LYS A 101 2.71 -16.12 -15.75
N ILE A 102 2.58 -15.13 -14.86
CA ILE A 102 2.41 -15.37 -13.42
C ILE A 102 0.94 -15.50 -12.99
N LYS A 103 0.01 -15.34 -13.91
CA LYS A 103 -1.42 -15.42 -13.63
C LYS A 103 -1.78 -16.76 -13.00
N GLY A 104 -2.39 -16.71 -11.80
CA GLY A 104 -2.75 -17.90 -11.00
C GLY A 104 -1.59 -18.53 -10.23
N SER A 105 -0.39 -17.94 -10.24
CA SER A 105 0.73 -18.41 -9.42
C SER A 105 0.72 -17.75 -8.04
N THR A 106 1.45 -18.32 -7.09
CA THR A 106 1.58 -17.80 -5.71
C THR A 106 2.24 -16.43 -5.65
N GLU A 107 3.12 -16.12 -6.61
CA GLU A 107 3.82 -14.84 -6.70
C GLU A 107 3.02 -13.73 -7.40
N GLU A 108 1.86 -14.02 -8.00
CA GLU A 108 1.08 -13.05 -8.78
C GLU A 108 0.79 -11.77 -7.99
N ASN A 109 0.31 -11.91 -6.76
CA ASN A 109 -0.06 -10.76 -5.92
C ASN A 109 1.17 -9.91 -5.55
N ALA A 110 2.26 -10.56 -5.14
CA ALA A 110 3.50 -9.88 -4.76
C ALA A 110 4.13 -9.14 -5.93
N VAL A 111 4.24 -9.78 -7.10
CA VAL A 111 4.81 -9.19 -8.32
C VAL A 111 3.93 -8.05 -8.83
N SER A 112 2.60 -8.21 -8.83
CA SER A 112 1.65 -7.18 -9.25
C SER A 112 1.72 -5.96 -8.35
N THR A 113 1.77 -6.15 -7.03
CA THR A 113 1.91 -5.08 -6.05
C THR A 113 3.22 -4.31 -6.24
N MET A 114 4.34 -5.02 -6.42
CA MET A 114 5.64 -4.39 -6.63
C MET A 114 5.72 -3.65 -7.96
N ALA A 115 5.11 -4.19 -9.02
CA ALA A 115 4.99 -3.53 -10.31
C ALA A 115 4.22 -2.20 -10.19
N VAL A 116 3.06 -2.21 -9.52
CA VAL A 116 2.27 -0.98 -9.28
C VAL A 116 3.06 0.05 -8.47
N ARG A 117 3.78 -0.37 -7.44
CA ARG A 117 4.65 0.52 -6.63
C ARG A 117 5.80 1.13 -7.43
N SER A 118 6.25 0.45 -8.48
CA SER A 118 7.31 0.96 -9.37
C SER A 118 6.82 2.03 -10.34
N MET A 119 5.49 2.12 -10.60
CA MET A 119 4.92 3.10 -11.50
C MET A 119 5.00 4.52 -10.96
N ALA A 120 5.00 5.50 -11.86
CA ALA A 120 4.79 6.90 -11.52
C ALA A 120 3.34 7.13 -11.07
N LYS A 121 3.05 8.25 -10.42
CA LYS A 121 1.68 8.66 -10.17
C LYS A 121 1.19 9.51 -11.33
N ALA A 122 -0.06 9.31 -11.77
CA ALA A 122 -0.69 10.19 -12.73
C ALA A 122 -1.07 11.53 -12.07
N PHE A 123 -1.03 12.64 -12.81
CA PHE A 123 -1.38 13.98 -12.35
C PHE A 123 -2.04 14.79 -13.46
N TYR A 124 -2.56 15.97 -13.12
CA TYR A 124 -3.13 16.89 -14.08
C TYR A 124 -2.12 17.97 -14.44
N THR A 125 -2.07 18.35 -15.72
CA THR A 125 -1.22 19.43 -16.24
C THR A 125 -1.74 19.89 -17.60
N THR A 126 -1.31 21.06 -18.02
CA THR A 126 -1.55 21.58 -19.38
C THR A 126 -0.49 21.07 -20.37
N ASP A 127 0.57 20.46 -19.90
CA ASP A 127 1.64 19.88 -20.71
C ASP A 127 1.37 18.38 -20.97
N ASN A 128 1.11 18.07 -22.23
CA ASN A 128 0.81 16.69 -22.62
C ASN A 128 2.09 15.86 -22.80
N ILE A 129 2.36 14.97 -21.86
CA ILE A 129 3.42 13.95 -21.96
C ILE A 129 2.85 12.56 -22.28
N GLY A 130 1.53 12.46 -22.50
CA GLY A 130 0.83 11.19 -22.68
C GLY A 130 0.49 10.46 -21.38
N HIS A 131 -0.19 9.35 -21.50
CA HIS A 131 -0.55 8.50 -20.37
C HIS A 131 0.06 7.10 -20.52
N TYR A 132 1.22 6.89 -19.88
CA TYR A 132 1.98 5.65 -20.00
C TYR A 132 1.16 4.40 -19.67
N GLY A 133 0.47 4.38 -18.54
CA GLY A 133 -0.28 3.21 -18.07
C GLY A 133 -1.43 2.80 -19.00
N LEU A 134 -2.02 3.75 -19.75
CA LEU A 134 -3.07 3.49 -20.74
C LEU A 134 -2.53 3.38 -22.17
N ALA A 135 -1.24 3.68 -22.38
CA ALA A 135 -0.61 3.76 -23.69
C ALA A 135 -1.30 4.75 -24.66
N PHE A 136 -1.92 5.82 -24.12
CA PHE A 136 -2.58 6.85 -24.89
C PHE A 136 -1.68 8.07 -25.07
N PRO A 137 -1.52 8.60 -26.29
CA PRO A 137 -0.75 9.82 -26.53
C PRO A 137 -1.45 11.08 -26.03
N TYR A 138 -2.79 11.05 -25.94
CA TYR A 138 -3.64 12.12 -25.43
C TYR A 138 -4.70 11.53 -24.53
N TYR A 139 -4.79 12.06 -23.30
CA TYR A 139 -5.81 11.61 -22.37
C TYR A 139 -6.18 12.72 -21.40
N THR A 140 -7.45 12.79 -21.07
CA THR A 140 -8.00 13.68 -20.05
C THR A 140 -9.10 12.97 -19.26
N HIS A 141 -9.52 13.55 -18.17
CA HIS A 141 -10.75 13.16 -17.49
C HIS A 141 -11.90 14.07 -17.91
N PHE A 142 -12.97 13.50 -18.42
CA PHE A 142 -14.13 14.22 -18.93
C PHE A 142 -15.46 13.64 -18.43
N THR A 143 -15.52 12.33 -18.17
CA THR A 143 -16.78 11.60 -18.00
C THR A 143 -17.37 11.65 -16.59
N SER A 144 -16.75 12.34 -15.63
CA SER A 144 -17.24 12.40 -14.25
C SER A 144 -17.25 13.82 -13.63
N PRO A 145 -17.88 14.82 -14.25
CA PRO A 145 -17.81 16.22 -13.80
C PRO A 145 -18.51 16.49 -12.47
N ILE A 146 -19.43 15.63 -12.04
CA ILE A 146 -20.14 15.77 -10.75
C ILE A 146 -19.21 15.57 -9.56
N ARG A 147 -18.22 14.68 -9.68
CA ARG A 147 -17.34 14.28 -8.59
C ARG A 147 -15.88 14.64 -8.78
N ARG A 148 -15.46 15.06 -9.97
CA ARG A 148 -14.08 15.46 -10.27
C ARG A 148 -14.03 16.86 -10.87
N TYR A 149 -13.38 17.76 -10.17
CA TYR A 149 -13.25 19.15 -10.63
C TYR A 149 -12.49 19.29 -11.97
N PRO A 150 -11.41 18.53 -12.25
CA PRO A 150 -10.76 18.58 -13.57
C PRO A 150 -11.69 18.25 -14.73
N ASP A 151 -12.63 17.31 -14.58
CA ASP A 151 -13.62 17.04 -15.61
C ASP A 151 -14.50 18.26 -15.88
N MET A 152 -14.92 19.00 -14.84
CA MET A 152 -15.65 20.25 -14.97
C MET A 152 -14.83 21.31 -15.71
N MET A 153 -13.54 21.42 -15.42
CA MET A 153 -12.63 22.32 -16.15
C MET A 153 -12.59 21.95 -17.64
N VAL A 154 -12.48 20.66 -17.95
CA VAL A 154 -12.47 20.15 -19.34
C VAL A 154 -13.79 20.46 -20.04
N HIS A 155 -14.95 20.28 -19.39
CA HIS A 155 -16.24 20.66 -19.96
C HIS A 155 -16.33 22.15 -20.32
N ARG A 156 -15.86 23.02 -19.42
CA ARG A 156 -15.85 24.48 -19.65
C ARG A 156 -14.91 24.87 -20.80
N LEU A 157 -13.70 24.28 -20.83
CA LEU A 157 -12.75 24.52 -21.92
C LEU A 157 -13.28 24.02 -23.25
N LEU A 158 -13.86 22.82 -23.27
CA LEU A 158 -14.45 22.26 -24.48
C LEU A 158 -15.59 23.13 -25.02
N ALA A 159 -16.56 23.56 -24.18
CA ALA A 159 -17.66 24.45 -24.57
C ALA A 159 -17.10 25.77 -25.12
N HIS A 160 -16.20 26.43 -24.41
CA HIS A 160 -15.53 27.65 -24.85
C HIS A 160 -14.86 27.50 -26.23
N TYR A 161 -14.22 26.36 -26.47
CA TYR A 161 -13.58 26.11 -27.77
C TYR A 161 -14.54 25.71 -28.89
N LEU A 162 -15.65 25.09 -28.56
CA LEU A 162 -16.72 24.80 -29.53
C LEU A 162 -17.39 26.11 -30.00
N ASP A 163 -17.59 27.07 -29.09
CA ASP A 163 -18.14 28.40 -29.40
C ASP A 163 -17.12 29.32 -30.10
N GLY A 164 -15.97 28.80 -30.51
CA GLY A 164 -14.95 29.56 -31.24
C GLY A 164 -13.98 30.36 -30.36
N GLY A 165 -14.04 30.22 -29.05
CA GLY A 165 -13.19 30.95 -28.10
C GLY A 165 -11.68 30.74 -28.34
N LYS A 166 -10.88 31.74 -27.97
CA LYS A 166 -9.41 31.73 -28.04
C LYS A 166 -8.83 30.83 -26.94
N SER A 167 -7.57 30.40 -27.12
CA SER A 167 -6.86 29.69 -26.06
C SER A 167 -6.78 30.53 -24.79
N LEU A 168 -7.11 29.94 -23.65
CA LEU A 168 -6.97 30.57 -22.34
C LEU A 168 -5.51 30.62 -21.90
N PRO A 169 -5.12 31.53 -20.96
CA PRO A 169 -3.79 31.59 -20.41
C PRO A 169 -3.38 30.25 -19.79
N LYS A 170 -2.20 29.76 -20.18
CA LYS A 170 -1.70 28.44 -19.73
C LYS A 170 -1.46 28.42 -18.23
N GLU A 171 -0.86 29.49 -17.70
CA GLU A 171 -0.42 29.60 -16.32
C GLU A 171 -1.60 29.51 -15.33
N GLU A 172 -2.75 30.09 -15.67
CA GLU A 172 -3.95 30.06 -14.85
C GLU A 172 -4.54 28.63 -14.78
N ILE A 173 -4.56 27.95 -15.92
CA ILE A 173 -5.10 26.58 -15.99
C ILE A 173 -4.12 25.61 -15.33
N GLU A 174 -2.79 25.82 -15.46
CA GLU A 174 -1.78 24.99 -14.83
C GLU A 174 -1.86 25.05 -13.29
N ALA A 175 -2.01 26.25 -12.72
CA ALA A 175 -2.20 26.41 -11.27
C ALA A 175 -3.42 25.66 -10.75
N LEU A 176 -4.51 25.57 -11.55
CA LEU A 176 -5.69 24.79 -11.20
C LEU A 176 -5.43 23.27 -11.32
N CYS A 177 -4.62 22.85 -12.29
CA CYS A 177 -4.19 21.45 -12.46
C CYS A 177 -3.35 20.96 -11.27
N GLU A 178 -2.38 21.77 -10.85
CA GLU A 178 -1.54 21.49 -9.68
C GLU A 178 -2.41 21.32 -8.42
N ARG A 179 -3.26 22.30 -8.16
CA ARG A 179 -4.21 22.24 -7.03
C ARG A 179 -5.14 21.04 -7.09
N ALA A 180 -5.64 20.69 -8.27
CA ALA A 180 -6.50 19.52 -8.45
C ALA A 180 -5.76 18.22 -8.16
N SER A 181 -4.50 18.10 -8.58
CA SER A 181 -3.64 16.95 -8.32
C SER A 181 -3.33 16.80 -6.82
N GLU A 182 -3.03 17.89 -6.11
CA GLU A 182 -2.84 17.88 -4.66
C GLU A 182 -4.11 17.42 -3.92
N ARG A 183 -5.28 17.97 -4.32
CA ARG A 183 -6.56 17.61 -3.69
C ARG A 183 -6.96 16.17 -3.98
N GLU A 184 -6.63 15.63 -5.14
CA GLU A 184 -6.84 14.22 -5.46
C GLU A 184 -6.04 13.31 -4.52
N ILE A 185 -4.77 13.65 -4.22
CA ILE A 185 -3.95 12.90 -3.27
C ILE A 185 -4.61 12.88 -1.89
N ILE A 186 -5.04 14.04 -1.38
CA ILE A 186 -5.70 14.15 -0.08
C ILE A 186 -7.01 13.34 -0.06
N ALA A 187 -7.82 13.42 -1.12
CA ALA A 187 -9.06 12.67 -1.23
C ALA A 187 -8.82 11.15 -1.23
N ALA A 188 -7.82 10.68 -1.98
CA ALA A 188 -7.44 9.27 -2.01
C ALA A 188 -6.87 8.77 -0.66
N GLU A 189 -6.17 9.62 0.07
CA GLU A 189 -5.68 9.29 1.42
C GLU A 189 -6.84 9.23 2.43
N ALA A 190 -7.79 10.16 2.34
CA ALA A 190 -8.99 10.15 3.17
C ALA A 190 -9.86 8.91 2.92
N GLU A 191 -10.05 8.51 1.65
CA GLU A 191 -10.76 7.28 1.29
C GLU A 191 -10.07 6.05 1.87
N ARG A 192 -8.75 5.91 1.68
CA ARG A 192 -7.98 4.79 2.26
C ARG A 192 -8.06 4.77 3.78
N ALA A 193 -7.97 5.93 4.41
CA ALA A 193 -8.09 6.05 5.86
C ALA A 193 -9.47 5.65 6.37
N SER A 194 -10.53 5.99 5.64
CA SER A 194 -11.92 5.61 5.95
C SER A 194 -12.12 4.09 5.82
N ILE A 195 -11.63 3.51 4.71
CA ILE A 195 -11.68 2.05 4.51
C ILE A 195 -10.92 1.34 5.63
N LYS A 196 -9.71 1.80 5.95
CA LYS A 196 -8.89 1.21 7.02
C LYS A 196 -9.57 1.31 8.39
N TYR A 197 -10.24 2.44 8.67
CA TYR A 197 -11.04 2.58 9.89
C TYR A 197 -12.15 1.52 9.97
N LYS A 198 -12.90 1.33 8.87
CA LYS A 198 -13.98 0.33 8.80
C LYS A 198 -13.46 -1.11 8.89
N MET A 199 -12.27 -1.39 8.35
CA MET A 199 -11.61 -2.69 8.54
C MET A 199 -11.34 -2.97 10.01
N VAL A 200 -10.75 -2.00 10.72
CA VAL A 200 -10.41 -2.16 12.14
C VAL A 200 -11.69 -2.25 12.99
N GLU A 201 -12.72 -1.46 12.66
CA GLU A 201 -14.02 -1.51 13.33
C GLU A 201 -14.67 -2.87 13.17
N PHE A 202 -14.65 -3.45 11.97
CA PHE A 202 -15.15 -4.79 11.69
C PHE A 202 -14.39 -5.86 12.48
N MET A 203 -13.05 -5.83 12.40
CA MET A 203 -12.21 -6.82 13.07
C MET A 203 -12.20 -6.72 14.60
N LYS A 204 -12.65 -5.58 15.16
CA LYS A 204 -12.81 -5.42 16.60
C LYS A 204 -13.82 -6.40 17.20
N GLU A 205 -14.81 -6.81 16.43
CA GLU A 205 -15.82 -7.80 16.87
C GLU A 205 -15.33 -9.24 16.77
N HIS A 206 -14.23 -9.47 16.05
CA HIS A 206 -13.60 -10.75 15.82
C HIS A 206 -12.31 -10.95 16.64
N LEU A 207 -12.17 -10.22 17.76
CA LEU A 207 -10.98 -10.36 18.62
C LEU A 207 -10.90 -11.79 19.20
N GLY A 208 -9.74 -12.41 19.06
CA GLY A 208 -9.49 -13.78 19.51
C GLY A 208 -9.88 -14.86 18.51
N GLU A 209 -10.57 -14.52 17.43
CA GLU A 209 -10.91 -15.48 16.36
C GLU A 209 -9.70 -15.74 15.45
N GLU A 210 -9.70 -16.93 14.84
CA GLU A 210 -8.65 -17.40 13.96
C GLU A 210 -9.10 -17.34 12.51
N PHE A 211 -8.21 -16.93 11.63
CA PHE A 211 -8.44 -16.81 10.19
C PHE A 211 -7.27 -17.38 9.41
N ASP A 212 -7.57 -17.92 8.23
CA ASP A 212 -6.57 -18.28 7.24
C ASP A 212 -6.25 -17.07 6.37
N GLY A 213 -5.00 -16.94 5.97
CA GLY A 213 -4.51 -15.84 5.17
C GLY A 213 -3.18 -16.16 4.51
N HIS A 214 -2.64 -15.20 3.80
CA HIS A 214 -1.34 -15.31 3.17
C HIS A 214 -0.47 -14.08 3.49
N ILE A 215 0.83 -14.26 3.45
CA ILE A 215 1.79 -13.20 3.70
C ILE A 215 1.75 -12.21 2.52
N SER A 216 1.28 -10.98 2.79
CA SER A 216 1.17 -9.89 1.81
C SER A 216 2.37 -8.93 1.82
N GLY A 217 3.15 -8.93 2.91
CA GLY A 217 4.30 -8.06 3.06
C GLY A 217 5.24 -8.48 4.18
N LEU A 218 6.52 -8.16 4.01
CA LEU A 218 7.58 -8.43 4.99
C LEU A 218 8.32 -7.15 5.30
N THR A 219 8.59 -6.92 6.58
CA THR A 219 9.37 -5.78 7.07
C THR A 219 10.27 -6.20 8.23
N GLU A 220 11.20 -5.35 8.60
CA GLU A 220 12.05 -5.56 9.79
C GLU A 220 11.26 -5.64 11.11
N TRP A 221 10.02 -5.12 11.12
CA TRP A 221 9.16 -5.07 12.32
C TRP A 221 8.18 -6.22 12.40
N GLY A 222 7.76 -6.78 11.26
CA GLY A 222 6.70 -7.78 11.22
C GLY A 222 6.33 -8.29 9.84
N VAL A 223 5.40 -9.22 9.88
CA VAL A 223 4.77 -9.86 8.73
C VAL A 223 3.41 -9.23 8.54
N TYR A 224 3.11 -8.71 7.35
CA TYR A 224 1.76 -8.35 6.95
C TYR A 224 1.06 -9.59 6.42
N VAL A 225 -0.15 -9.83 6.92
CA VAL A 225 -0.99 -10.95 6.49
C VAL A 225 -2.31 -10.41 5.99
N GLU A 226 -2.70 -10.83 4.79
CA GLU A 226 -4.00 -10.58 4.19
C GLU A 226 -4.89 -11.81 4.38
N LEU A 227 -6.07 -11.62 4.94
CA LEU A 227 -7.05 -12.70 5.18
C LEU A 227 -7.70 -13.14 3.88
N GLU A 228 -7.89 -14.46 3.67
CA GLU A 228 -8.42 -15.01 2.42
C GLU A 228 -9.85 -14.56 2.11
N GLU A 229 -10.73 -14.57 3.10
CA GLU A 229 -12.15 -14.27 2.88
C GLU A 229 -12.46 -12.78 2.74
N THR A 230 -11.76 -11.94 3.51
CA THR A 230 -12.10 -10.51 3.63
C THR A 230 -11.09 -9.60 2.96
N HIS A 231 -9.90 -10.09 2.60
CA HIS A 231 -8.75 -9.32 2.16
C HIS A 231 -8.38 -8.18 3.13
N ILE A 232 -8.70 -8.35 4.39
CA ILE A 232 -8.28 -7.42 5.45
C ILE A 232 -6.82 -7.71 5.80
N GLU A 233 -6.00 -6.67 5.80
CA GLU A 233 -4.59 -6.77 6.11
C GLU A 233 -4.31 -6.31 7.54
N GLY A 234 -3.53 -7.10 8.27
CA GLY A 234 -3.01 -6.77 9.59
C GLY A 234 -1.55 -7.17 9.73
N MET A 235 -0.90 -6.75 10.82
CA MET A 235 0.52 -7.01 11.05
C MET A 235 0.73 -7.95 12.25
N ALA A 236 1.49 -9.00 12.03
CA ALA A 236 2.07 -9.84 13.09
C ALA A 236 3.50 -9.38 13.37
N PHE A 237 3.78 -8.86 14.57
CA PHE A 237 5.12 -8.39 14.93
C PHE A 237 6.08 -9.56 15.11
N LEU A 238 7.32 -9.43 14.59
CA LEU A 238 8.35 -10.49 14.73
C LEU A 238 8.63 -10.86 16.18
N ARG A 239 8.63 -9.87 17.08
CA ARG A 239 8.83 -10.07 18.53
C ARG A 239 7.74 -10.90 19.20
N ASP A 240 6.56 -10.96 18.58
CA ASP A 240 5.37 -11.64 19.12
C ASP A 240 5.20 -13.05 18.52
N ILE A 241 5.98 -13.40 17.50
CA ILE A 241 5.99 -14.75 16.93
C ILE A 241 6.64 -15.70 17.93
N GLU A 242 5.86 -16.68 18.35
CA GLU A 242 6.32 -17.65 19.35
C GLU A 242 7.28 -18.69 18.75
N GLY A 243 8.14 -19.25 19.61
CA GLY A 243 8.96 -20.44 19.32
C GLY A 243 10.34 -20.18 18.73
N ASP A 244 10.63 -19.00 18.17
CA ASP A 244 11.96 -18.67 17.64
C ASP A 244 12.22 -17.16 17.67
N PHE A 245 13.48 -16.77 17.39
CA PHE A 245 13.86 -15.40 17.10
C PHE A 245 13.89 -15.19 15.58
N PHE A 246 12.91 -14.47 15.08
CA PHE A 246 12.83 -14.17 13.67
C PHE A 246 13.53 -12.87 13.31
N ALA A 247 14.25 -12.87 12.20
CA ALA A 247 14.93 -11.70 11.65
C ALA A 247 14.61 -11.54 10.16
N PHE A 248 14.46 -10.30 9.72
CA PHE A 248 14.26 -9.97 8.33
C PHE A 248 15.58 -10.05 7.57
N ASP A 249 15.62 -10.85 6.52
CA ASP A 249 16.72 -10.92 5.56
C ASP A 249 16.36 -10.03 4.37
N GLU A 250 16.92 -8.82 4.34
CA GLU A 250 16.68 -7.86 3.28
C GLU A 250 17.23 -8.37 1.93
N ALA A 251 18.34 -9.12 1.94
CA ALA A 251 18.95 -9.63 0.72
C ALA A 251 18.06 -10.64 0.01
N ASN A 252 17.38 -11.52 0.76
CA ASN A 252 16.48 -12.54 0.25
C ASN A 252 15.00 -12.16 0.34
N TYR A 253 14.67 -11.03 0.98
CA TYR A 253 13.31 -10.57 1.24
C TYR A 253 12.45 -11.64 1.90
N GLU A 254 12.98 -12.25 2.94
CA GLU A 254 12.36 -13.29 3.73
C GLU A 254 12.56 -13.03 5.22
N ILE A 255 11.77 -13.66 6.06
CA ILE A 255 11.96 -13.66 7.50
C ILE A 255 12.43 -15.05 7.90
N VAL A 256 13.56 -15.10 8.59
CA VAL A 256 14.24 -16.36 8.96
C VAL A 256 14.28 -16.51 10.47
N GLY A 257 13.83 -17.65 10.96
CA GLY A 257 13.99 -18.08 12.36
C GLY A 257 15.41 -18.52 12.62
N ARG A 258 16.06 -17.92 13.62
CA ARG A 258 17.49 -18.15 13.94
C ARG A 258 17.80 -19.55 14.44
N SER A 259 16.89 -20.14 15.21
CA SER A 259 17.08 -21.46 15.82
C SER A 259 16.53 -22.58 14.95
N THR A 260 15.38 -22.35 14.34
CA THR A 260 14.66 -23.37 13.55
C THR A 260 15.04 -23.36 12.07
N GLY A 261 15.62 -22.27 11.57
CA GLY A 261 15.85 -22.08 10.14
C GLY A 261 14.56 -21.92 9.32
N ARG A 262 13.40 -21.76 9.98
CA ARG A 262 12.11 -21.59 9.31
C ARG A 262 12.08 -20.29 8.53
N ARG A 263 11.64 -20.35 7.31
CA ARG A 263 11.53 -19.20 6.42
C ARG A 263 10.06 -18.82 6.23
N LEU A 264 9.79 -17.53 6.23
CA LEU A 264 8.51 -16.94 5.89
C LEU A 264 8.71 -16.03 4.67
N THR A 265 7.98 -16.30 3.60
CA THR A 265 8.10 -15.61 2.33
C THR A 265 6.77 -15.02 1.89
N LEU A 266 6.81 -14.10 0.93
CA LEU A 266 5.59 -13.54 0.34
C LEU A 266 4.74 -14.63 -0.32
N GLY A 267 3.43 -14.61 -0.04
CA GLY A 267 2.49 -15.58 -0.57
C GLY A 267 2.35 -16.86 0.27
N ASP A 268 3.18 -17.06 1.29
CA ASP A 268 3.06 -18.24 2.15
C ASP A 268 1.67 -18.25 2.85
N PRO A 269 0.97 -19.39 2.84
CA PRO A 269 -0.26 -19.56 3.58
C PRO A 269 0.04 -19.59 5.08
N VAL A 270 -0.71 -18.84 5.85
CA VAL A 270 -0.53 -18.72 7.30
C VAL A 270 -1.87 -18.65 8.00
N ARG A 271 -1.92 -19.14 9.22
CA ARG A 271 -3.06 -18.96 10.11
C ARG A 271 -2.74 -17.91 11.16
N ILE A 272 -3.69 -17.04 11.41
CA ILE A 272 -3.53 -15.95 12.38
C ILE A 272 -4.68 -15.95 13.39
N ARG A 273 -4.43 -15.32 14.54
CA ARG A 273 -5.46 -14.92 15.50
C ARG A 273 -5.49 -13.41 15.61
N VAL A 274 -6.69 -12.83 15.65
CA VAL A 274 -6.84 -11.37 15.83
C VAL A 274 -6.51 -11.01 17.27
N LYS A 275 -5.35 -10.34 17.46
CA LYS A 275 -4.82 -10.01 18.79
C LYS A 275 -5.36 -8.68 19.30
N ARG A 276 -5.39 -7.67 18.44
CA ARG A 276 -5.76 -6.30 18.80
C ARG A 276 -6.31 -5.53 17.60
N ALA A 277 -7.34 -4.73 17.86
CA ALA A 277 -7.90 -3.77 16.91
C ALA A 277 -7.91 -2.37 17.53
N ASP A 278 -7.03 -1.49 17.07
CA ASP A 278 -6.87 -0.12 17.57
C ASP A 278 -7.51 0.88 16.60
N LEU A 279 -8.72 1.34 16.91
CA LEU A 279 -9.48 2.28 16.08
C LEU A 279 -8.81 3.65 15.96
N GLN A 280 -8.14 4.13 17.02
CA GLN A 280 -7.49 5.45 17.00
C GLN A 280 -6.27 5.44 16.07
N LYS A 281 -5.46 4.40 16.16
CA LYS A 281 -4.29 4.21 15.30
C LYS A 281 -4.64 3.60 13.95
N ARG A 282 -5.86 3.08 13.79
CA ARG A 282 -6.30 2.33 12.61
C ARG A 282 -5.37 1.16 12.30
N GLN A 283 -5.01 0.40 13.34
CA GLN A 283 -4.08 -0.72 13.28
C GLN A 283 -4.75 -2.01 13.73
N LEU A 284 -4.40 -3.09 13.02
CA LEU A 284 -4.75 -4.47 13.35
C LEU A 284 -3.47 -5.22 13.64
N ASP A 285 -3.39 -5.78 14.85
CA ASP A 285 -2.30 -6.63 15.26
C ASP A 285 -2.80 -8.08 15.26
N PHE A 286 -2.09 -8.92 14.52
CA PHE A 286 -2.33 -10.34 14.43
C PHE A 286 -1.28 -11.11 15.22
N GLU A 287 -1.65 -12.27 15.69
CA GLU A 287 -0.78 -13.29 16.23
C GLU A 287 -0.61 -14.38 15.18
N LEU A 288 0.61 -14.66 14.75
CA LEU A 288 0.89 -15.69 13.75
C LEU A 288 0.92 -17.06 14.42
N LEU A 289 0.06 -17.98 13.99
CA LEU A 289 -0.03 -19.33 14.51
C LEU A 289 0.80 -20.27 13.64
N LEU A 290 2.02 -20.54 14.05
CA LEU A 290 2.93 -21.41 13.32
C LEU A 290 2.78 -22.86 13.83
N PRO A 291 2.48 -23.86 12.98
CA PRO A 291 2.34 -25.24 13.40
C PRO A 291 3.68 -25.79 13.95
N GLY A 292 3.58 -26.53 15.06
CA GLY A 292 4.72 -27.22 15.69
C GLY A 292 5.56 -26.37 16.63
N MET A 293 5.16 -25.17 16.99
CA MET A 293 5.86 -24.36 17.99
C MET A 293 5.15 -24.43 19.34
N PRO A 294 5.89 -24.67 20.44
CA PRO A 294 5.30 -24.67 21.78
C PRO A 294 4.87 -23.23 22.15
N ALA A 295 3.64 -23.09 22.65
CA ALA A 295 3.17 -21.83 23.21
C ALA A 295 4.11 -21.37 24.33
N ARG A 296 4.59 -20.13 24.29
CA ARG A 296 5.30 -19.52 25.42
C ARG A 296 4.31 -19.37 26.57
N HIS A 297 4.51 -20.12 27.65
CA HIS A 297 3.83 -19.85 28.91
C HIS A 297 4.16 -18.40 29.33
N ARG A 298 3.19 -17.51 29.27
CA ARG A 298 3.30 -16.20 29.91
C ARG A 298 3.45 -16.42 31.41
N SER A 299 4.61 -16.11 31.97
CA SER A 299 4.78 -15.92 33.41
C SER A 299 4.00 -14.67 33.84
N GLY A 300 2.71 -14.87 34.16
CA GLY A 300 1.81 -13.78 34.51
C GLY A 300 0.40 -14.22 34.86
N ASP A 301 0.12 -15.51 35.01
CA ASP A 301 -1.14 -16.00 35.57
C ASP A 301 -1.10 -15.87 37.11
N PRO A 302 -2.03 -15.14 37.74
CA PRO A 302 -2.02 -14.90 39.19
C PRO A 302 -2.42 -16.11 40.05
N ASP A 303 -2.64 -17.29 39.50
CA ASP A 303 -3.17 -18.46 40.23
C ASP A 303 -2.13 -19.57 40.50
N PHE A 304 -0.85 -19.24 40.67
CA PHE A 304 0.10 -20.23 41.21
C PHE A 304 0.24 -20.10 42.74
N HIS A 305 -0.71 -20.62 43.48
CA HIS A 305 -0.54 -20.96 44.89
C HIS A 305 0.34 -22.22 45.01
N GLY A 306 1.63 -21.97 45.11
CA GLY A 306 2.62 -23.02 45.40
C GLY A 306 2.42 -23.56 46.83
N SER A 307 2.13 -24.86 46.91
CA SER A 307 2.18 -25.63 48.16
C SER A 307 3.61 -25.54 48.79
N ARG A 308 3.65 -24.99 49.99
CA ARG A 308 4.83 -25.03 50.87
C ARG A 308 5.04 -26.46 51.37
N GLY A 309 6.11 -27.09 50.91
CA GLY A 309 6.70 -28.25 51.55
C GLY A 309 7.98 -27.82 52.28
N GLY A 310 7.92 -27.87 53.60
CA GLY A 310 9.04 -27.50 54.47
C GLY A 310 10.15 -28.55 54.48
N HIS A 311 11.40 -28.12 54.62
CA HIS A 311 12.40 -28.84 55.41
C HIS A 311 13.43 -27.88 56.00
N THR A 312 13.70 -28.17 57.22
CA THR A 312 14.46 -27.56 58.30
C THR A 312 15.97 -27.44 58.04
N ALA A 313 16.53 -26.34 58.55
CA ALA A 313 17.73 -26.11 59.34
C ALA A 313 19.11 -26.63 58.87
N ASN A 314 20.10 -25.76 58.76
CA ASN A 314 21.13 -25.55 59.78
C ASN A 314 22.30 -24.66 59.27
N GLY A 315 22.66 -23.64 60.02
CA GLY A 315 23.93 -23.36 60.65
C GLY A 315 25.06 -22.65 59.87
N GLY A 316 25.47 -21.51 60.43
CA GLY A 316 26.88 -21.09 60.45
C GLY A 316 27.23 -19.82 59.67
N SER A 317 27.20 -18.65 60.25
CA SER A 317 28.27 -17.86 60.90
C SER A 317 29.28 -17.13 59.99
N SER A 318 29.44 -15.83 60.31
CA SER A 318 30.59 -14.92 60.13
C SER A 318 30.80 -14.36 58.69
N GLY A 319 30.79 -13.09 58.44
CA GLY A 319 31.37 -11.94 59.08
C GLY A 319 32.30 -11.25 58.11
N SER A 320 32.04 -10.03 57.73
CA SER A 320 32.95 -8.89 57.85
C SER A 320 32.70 -7.79 56.83
N ARG A 321 32.71 -6.62 57.39
CA ARG A 321 32.65 -5.26 56.88
C ARG A 321 33.76 -4.95 55.86
N SER A 322 33.46 -4.04 54.90
CA SER A 322 34.20 -2.76 54.72
C SER A 322 33.67 -2.02 53.49
N LYS A 323 33.05 -0.88 53.74
CA LYS A 323 33.54 0.48 53.44
C LYS A 323 33.64 0.88 51.96
N SER A 324 32.79 1.87 51.68
CA SER A 324 32.87 2.82 50.54
C SER A 324 34.15 3.67 50.61
N PRO A 325 34.50 4.36 49.53
CA PRO A 325 34.37 5.83 49.62
C PRO A 325 33.84 6.53 48.35
N GLU A 326 33.16 7.64 48.61
CA GLU A 326 32.89 8.78 47.76
C GLU A 326 34.15 9.45 47.22
N VAL A 327 34.10 10.07 46.08
CA VAL A 327 34.75 11.36 45.74
C VAL A 327 34.04 11.95 44.49
N ARG A 328 33.22 12.96 44.65
CA ARG A 328 33.28 14.40 44.42
C ARG A 328 33.72 14.90 43.03
N HIS A 329 32.76 15.63 42.42
CA HIS A 329 32.80 16.89 41.68
C HIS A 329 34.09 17.32 40.94
N SER A 330 33.93 17.71 39.67
CA SER A 330 34.28 19.08 39.29
C SER A 330 33.63 19.50 37.96
N SER A 331 32.96 20.61 38.05
CA SER A 331 32.47 21.48 36.99
C SER A 331 33.62 22.16 36.25
N ARG A 332 33.54 22.37 34.94
CA ARG A 332 34.04 23.59 34.31
C ARG A 332 33.32 23.93 32.99
N ARG A 333 32.83 25.15 32.99
CA ARG A 333 32.29 25.98 31.93
C ARG A 333 33.36 26.44 30.93
N ARG A 334 32.84 26.98 29.85
CA ARG A 334 33.33 27.91 28.80
C ARG A 334 33.70 27.22 27.50
N GLY A 335 33.24 27.63 26.36
CA GLY A 335 32.69 28.91 25.84
C GLY A 335 33.38 29.19 24.51
N ARG A 336 32.64 29.20 23.48
CA ARG A 336 32.59 30.12 22.35
C ARG A 336 31.63 29.61 21.30
#